data_4295b94def4eacc848617f4df564447f
#
_entry.id   4295b94def4eacc848617f4df564447f
#
_cell.length_a   1.000
_cell.length_b   1.000
_cell.length_c   1.000
_cell.angle_alpha   90.00
_cell.angle_beta   90.00
_cell.angle_gamma   90.00
#
_symmetry.space_group_name_H-M   'P 1'
#
loop_
_entity.id
_entity.type
_entity.pdbx_description
1 polymer ?
#
loop_
_entity_poly.entity_id
_entity_poly.type
_entity_poly.pdbx_seq_one_letter_code
_entity_poly.pdbx_strand_id
1 'polypeptide(L)'
;MKIQKKQAIGENLLYVMVWTAIILVPVLNSQMMSEMHVNLENVLTAWRYIAPYLIIFLIHNAIIAPRYMLRRKYGKYLASNLALIISVFWLVQIYEDHLTDHLLKQNDPEALDAYRKASFSNLEMYWNVVLGFFMTGANTGIKLIYQSMRDEQQMEELKRQNLEAEMDYLKYQINPHFFMNTLNNIHALIDIDTEYAKNAVIELSKMMRYVLYESGHEIISLNRDIQFVQNYIGLMRIRYTDAVD
;
A
#
# COMPACT_ATOMS: atom_id res chain seq x y z
N MET A 1 9.27 -2.86 2.96
CA MET A 1 9.07 -2.57 4.40
C MET A 1 9.24 -1.11 4.80
N LYS A 2 10.32 -0.38 4.42
CA LYS A 2 10.51 1.06 4.76
C LYS A 2 9.43 1.98 4.16
N ILE A 3 9.00 1.76 2.92
CA ILE A 3 8.03 2.61 2.22
C ILE A 3 6.62 2.47 2.80
N GLN A 4 6.18 1.24 3.09
CA GLN A 4 4.89 0.99 3.75
C GLN A 4 4.81 1.66 5.13
N LYS A 5 5.92 1.68 5.87
CA LYS A 5 6.03 2.38 7.15
C LYS A 5 5.90 3.89 7.01
N LYS A 6 6.49 4.49 5.95
CA LYS A 6 6.36 5.93 5.65
C LYS A 6 4.92 6.32 5.31
N GLN A 7 4.20 5.52 4.51
CA GLN A 7 2.81 5.81 4.16
C GLN A 7 1.85 5.67 5.34
N ALA A 8 2.06 4.66 6.21
CA ALA A 8 1.30 4.54 7.45
C ALA A 8 1.54 5.72 8.40
N ILE A 9 2.77 6.24 8.44
CA ILE A 9 3.10 7.46 9.19
C ILE A 9 2.39 8.67 8.58
N GLY A 10 2.37 8.82 7.25
CA GLY A 10 1.70 9.91 6.57
C GLY A 10 0.18 9.92 6.79
N GLU A 11 -0.46 8.75 6.71
CA GLU A 11 -1.88 8.58 7.02
C GLU A 11 -2.20 9.00 8.46
N ASN A 12 -1.43 8.50 9.44
CA ASN A 12 -1.63 8.82 10.85
C ASN A 12 -1.35 10.31 11.13
N LEU A 13 -0.34 10.90 10.51
CA LEU A 13 -0.02 12.32 10.66
C LEU A 13 -1.17 13.20 10.16
N LEU A 14 -1.78 12.86 9.02
CA LEU A 14 -2.93 13.56 8.49
C LEU A 14 -4.11 13.50 9.46
N TYR A 15 -4.41 12.34 10.04
CA TYR A 15 -5.47 12.23 11.05
C TYR A 15 -5.18 13.05 12.30
N VAL A 16 -3.95 13.02 12.80
CA VAL A 16 -3.55 13.84 13.95
C VAL A 16 -3.70 15.32 13.64
N MET A 17 -3.27 15.79 12.47
CA MET A 17 -3.41 17.19 12.06
C MET A 17 -4.88 17.63 12.00
N VAL A 18 -5.74 16.83 11.35
CA VAL A 18 -7.17 17.13 11.22
C VAL A 18 -7.85 17.19 12.57
N TRP A 19 -7.64 16.19 13.43
CA TRP A 19 -8.26 16.16 14.76
C TRP A 19 -7.72 17.24 15.68
N THR A 20 -6.42 17.55 15.59
CA THR A 20 -5.84 18.69 16.34
C THR A 20 -6.50 20.00 15.93
N ALA A 21 -6.70 20.22 14.63
CA ALA A 21 -7.40 21.42 14.14
C ALA A 21 -8.83 21.47 14.67
N ILE A 22 -9.60 20.37 14.59
CA ILE A 22 -10.99 20.31 15.08
C ILE A 22 -11.07 20.61 16.58
N ILE A 23 -10.17 20.07 17.39
CA ILE A 23 -10.14 20.28 18.85
C ILE A 23 -9.72 21.71 19.21
N LEU A 24 -8.87 22.34 18.41
CA LEU A 24 -8.42 23.72 18.66
C LEU A 24 -9.44 24.79 18.26
N VAL A 25 -10.30 24.52 17.27
CA VAL A 25 -11.30 25.50 16.78
C VAL A 25 -12.16 26.10 17.91
N PRO A 26 -12.75 25.36 18.87
CA PRO A 26 -13.53 25.93 19.96
C PRO A 26 -12.71 26.84 20.86
N VAL A 27 -11.44 26.52 21.11
CA VAL A 27 -10.54 27.33 21.93
C VAL A 27 -10.26 28.67 21.25
N LEU A 28 -9.92 28.64 19.96
CA LEU A 28 -9.65 29.84 19.17
C LEU A 28 -10.91 30.70 19.01
N ASN A 29 -12.06 30.09 18.76
CA ASN A 29 -13.33 30.80 18.64
C ASN A 29 -13.73 31.47 19.97
N SER A 30 -13.58 30.78 21.10
CA SER A 30 -13.84 31.33 22.43
C SER A 30 -12.95 32.54 22.73
N GLN A 31 -11.66 32.47 22.34
CA GLN A 31 -10.71 33.56 22.53
C GLN A 31 -11.06 34.79 21.68
N MET A 32 -11.52 34.59 20.45
CA MET A 32 -11.89 35.69 19.54
C MET A 32 -13.22 36.40 19.97
N MET A 33 -14.16 35.66 20.56
CA MET A 33 -15.47 36.20 20.93
C MET A 33 -15.51 36.84 22.32
N SER A 34 -14.56 36.59 23.21
CA SER A 34 -14.55 37.07 24.59
C SER A 34 -13.37 37.99 24.93
N GLU A 35 -13.00 38.90 24.01
CA GLU A 35 -11.99 39.94 24.24
C GLU A 35 -10.70 39.44 24.90
N MET A 36 -10.12 38.37 24.35
CA MET A 36 -8.89 37.68 24.82
C MET A 36 -9.02 36.74 26.03
N HIS A 37 -10.18 36.51 26.57
CA HIS A 37 -10.37 35.51 27.63
C HIS A 37 -10.99 34.22 27.08
N VAL A 38 -10.39 33.07 27.36
CA VAL A 38 -10.96 31.77 26.99
C VAL A 38 -12.10 31.47 27.96
N ASN A 39 -13.34 31.43 27.46
CA ASN A 39 -14.46 30.92 28.24
C ASN A 39 -14.41 29.38 28.27
N LEU A 40 -13.96 28.82 29.37
CA LEU A 40 -13.76 27.39 29.56
C LEU A 40 -15.08 26.61 29.40
N GLU A 41 -16.17 27.13 29.84
CA GLU A 41 -17.48 26.48 29.77
C GLU A 41 -17.95 26.28 28.32
N ASN A 42 -17.77 27.31 27.47
CA ASN A 42 -18.10 27.23 26.05
C ASN A 42 -17.20 26.19 25.34
N VAL A 43 -15.90 26.13 25.70
CA VAL A 43 -14.98 25.18 25.12
C VAL A 43 -15.33 23.74 25.53
N LEU A 44 -15.63 23.52 26.80
CA LEU A 44 -16.04 22.19 27.30
C LEU A 44 -17.35 21.72 26.67
N THR A 45 -18.30 22.63 26.48
CA THR A 45 -19.56 22.35 25.81
C THR A 45 -19.31 21.95 24.34
N ALA A 46 -18.48 22.69 23.62
CA ALA A 46 -18.12 22.34 22.23
C ALA A 46 -17.40 20.97 22.14
N TRP A 47 -16.49 20.69 23.04
CA TRP A 47 -15.80 19.39 23.09
C TRP A 47 -16.76 18.23 23.39
N ARG A 48 -17.79 18.45 24.22
CA ARG A 48 -18.85 17.47 24.45
C ARG A 48 -19.56 17.07 23.15
N TYR A 49 -19.81 18.03 22.23
CA TYR A 49 -20.40 17.75 20.92
C TYR A 49 -19.43 17.07 19.95
N ILE A 50 -18.13 17.32 20.07
CA ILE A 50 -17.08 16.73 19.22
C ILE A 50 -16.75 15.30 19.66
N ALA A 51 -16.84 14.99 20.95
CA ALA A 51 -16.40 13.71 21.50
C ALA A 51 -17.06 12.46 20.86
N PRO A 52 -18.38 12.41 20.59
CA PRO A 52 -19.01 11.28 19.94
C PRO A 52 -18.39 10.97 18.55
N TYR A 53 -18.10 12.01 17.78
CA TYR A 53 -17.47 11.85 16.46
C TYR A 53 -16.04 11.33 16.56
N LEU A 54 -15.28 11.80 17.55
CA LEU A 54 -13.94 11.27 17.82
C LEU A 54 -13.98 9.78 18.18
N ILE A 55 -14.93 9.36 19.01
CA ILE A 55 -15.14 7.96 19.40
C ILE A 55 -15.49 7.11 18.16
N ILE A 56 -16.44 7.57 17.35
CA ILE A 56 -16.82 6.92 16.09
C ILE A 56 -15.59 6.79 15.18
N PHE A 57 -14.82 7.87 15.01
CA PHE A 57 -13.62 7.87 14.19
C PHE A 57 -12.59 6.85 14.69
N LEU A 58 -12.28 6.84 15.98
CA LEU A 58 -11.27 5.93 16.55
C LEU A 58 -11.67 4.47 16.39
N ILE A 59 -12.92 4.11 16.71
CA ILE A 59 -13.42 2.74 16.55
C ILE A 59 -13.47 2.34 15.09
N HIS A 60 -14.00 3.20 14.21
CA HIS A 60 -14.03 2.96 12.79
C HIS A 60 -12.61 2.76 12.23
N ASN A 61 -11.67 3.65 12.57
CA ASN A 61 -10.31 3.62 12.04
C ASN A 61 -9.50 2.42 12.54
N ALA A 62 -9.64 2.06 13.82
CA ALA A 62 -8.86 0.99 14.45
C ALA A 62 -9.45 -0.42 14.22
N ILE A 63 -10.78 -0.54 14.13
CA ILE A 63 -11.45 -1.85 14.15
C ILE A 63 -12.23 -2.11 12.86
N ILE A 64 -13.18 -1.24 12.50
CA ILE A 64 -14.16 -1.52 11.45
C ILE A 64 -13.48 -1.52 10.07
N ALA A 65 -12.75 -0.45 9.76
CA ALA A 65 -12.12 -0.30 8.45
C ALA A 65 -11.09 -1.42 8.18
N PRO A 66 -10.12 -1.74 9.06
CA PRO A 66 -9.14 -2.79 8.77
C PRO A 66 -9.74 -4.20 8.78
N ARG A 67 -10.81 -4.43 9.57
CA ARG A 67 -11.39 -5.77 9.72
C ARG A 67 -12.36 -6.15 8.60
N TYR A 68 -13.09 -5.19 8.08
CA TYR A 68 -14.16 -5.45 7.11
C TYR A 68 -13.92 -4.78 5.76
N MET A 69 -13.58 -3.50 5.71
CA MET A 69 -13.42 -2.77 4.47
C MET A 69 -12.19 -3.23 3.69
N LEU A 70 -11.00 -3.24 4.31
CA LEU A 70 -9.76 -3.67 3.67
C LEU A 70 -9.77 -5.17 3.29
N ARG A 71 -10.67 -5.97 3.89
CA ARG A 71 -10.90 -7.37 3.55
C ARG A 71 -12.04 -7.57 2.54
N ARG A 72 -12.52 -6.48 1.90
CA ARG A 72 -13.60 -6.49 0.91
C ARG A 72 -14.94 -7.08 1.39
N LYS A 73 -15.19 -7.06 2.72
CA LYS A 73 -16.45 -7.54 3.32
C LYS A 73 -17.44 -6.38 3.47
N TYR A 74 -17.86 -5.78 2.35
CA TYR A 74 -18.60 -4.51 2.31
C TYR A 74 -19.93 -4.55 3.06
N GLY A 75 -20.69 -5.65 2.99
CA GLY A 75 -21.96 -5.77 3.73
C GLY A 75 -21.76 -5.72 5.25
N LYS A 76 -20.74 -6.44 5.77
CA LYS A 76 -20.39 -6.39 7.20
C LYS A 76 -19.85 -5.03 7.60
N TYR A 77 -19.09 -4.37 6.72
CA TYR A 77 -18.59 -3.03 6.93
C TYR A 77 -19.74 -2.02 7.10
N LEU A 78 -20.71 -1.99 6.17
CA LEU A 78 -21.87 -1.10 6.23
C LEU A 78 -22.70 -1.35 7.48
N ALA A 79 -23.04 -2.61 7.78
CA ALA A 79 -23.81 -2.98 8.96
C ALA A 79 -23.11 -2.58 10.27
N SER A 80 -21.79 -2.84 10.38
CA SER A 80 -21.02 -2.49 11.57
C SER A 80 -20.88 -0.97 11.76
N ASN A 81 -20.76 -0.23 10.65
CA ASN A 81 -20.65 1.22 10.68
C ASN A 81 -21.97 1.86 11.10
N LEU A 82 -23.09 1.39 10.54
CA LEU A 82 -24.42 1.81 10.93
C LEU A 82 -24.69 1.52 12.42
N ALA A 83 -24.39 0.30 12.87
CA ALA A 83 -24.54 -0.07 14.28
C ALA A 83 -23.69 0.78 15.21
N LEU A 84 -22.45 1.10 14.83
CA LEU A 84 -21.57 1.98 15.62
C LEU A 84 -22.17 3.38 15.75
N ILE A 85 -22.57 4.00 14.65
CA ILE A 85 -23.12 5.36 14.65
C ILE A 85 -24.39 5.41 15.50
N ILE A 86 -25.33 4.50 15.28
CA ILE A 86 -26.57 4.45 16.04
C ILE A 86 -26.30 4.22 17.53
N SER A 87 -25.41 3.29 17.89
CA SER A 87 -25.13 2.99 19.30
C SER A 87 -24.49 4.16 20.02
N VAL A 88 -23.55 4.88 19.39
CA VAL A 88 -22.90 6.04 20.01
C VAL A 88 -23.90 7.15 20.24
N PHE A 89 -24.72 7.53 19.24
CA PHE A 89 -25.69 8.59 19.41
C PHE A 89 -26.86 8.19 20.33
N TRP A 90 -27.22 6.92 20.38
CA TRP A 90 -28.19 6.42 21.37
C TRP A 90 -27.66 6.54 22.80
N LEU A 91 -26.37 6.23 23.04
CA LEU A 91 -25.73 6.43 24.35
C LEU A 91 -25.64 7.92 24.72
N VAL A 92 -25.36 8.79 23.75
CA VAL A 92 -25.39 10.25 23.95
C VAL A 92 -26.78 10.68 24.38
N GLN A 93 -27.84 10.20 23.73
CA GLN A 93 -29.22 10.54 24.07
C GLN A 93 -29.58 10.10 25.50
N ILE A 94 -29.22 8.89 25.89
CA ILE A 94 -29.45 8.41 27.28
C ILE A 94 -28.72 9.29 28.31
N TYR A 95 -27.50 9.70 28.01
CA TYR A 95 -26.74 10.60 28.86
C TYR A 95 -27.42 11.96 28.99
N GLU A 96 -27.89 12.54 27.89
CA GLU A 96 -28.60 13.81 27.85
C GLU A 96 -29.92 13.76 28.63
N ASP A 97 -30.70 12.69 28.49
CA ASP A 97 -31.94 12.49 29.21
C ASP A 97 -31.69 12.39 30.73
N HIS A 98 -30.65 11.62 31.12
CA HIS A 98 -30.28 11.48 32.55
C HIS A 98 -29.81 12.81 33.15
N LEU A 99 -29.04 13.62 32.43
CA LEU A 99 -28.59 14.93 32.87
C LEU A 99 -29.77 15.92 32.99
N THR A 100 -30.70 15.88 32.05
CA THR A 100 -31.93 16.67 32.09
C THR A 100 -32.77 16.36 33.34
N ASP A 101 -32.94 15.07 33.64
CA ASP A 101 -33.67 14.63 34.84
C ASP A 101 -32.97 15.07 36.14
N HIS A 102 -31.63 15.08 36.17
CA HIS A 102 -30.87 15.57 37.31
C HIS A 102 -31.06 17.08 37.53
N LEU A 103 -30.98 17.88 36.47
CA LEU A 103 -31.21 19.34 36.52
C LEU A 103 -32.66 19.72 36.92
N LEU A 104 -33.64 18.93 36.46
CA LEU A 104 -35.02 19.08 36.88
C LEU A 104 -35.21 18.84 38.40
N LYS A 105 -34.52 17.85 38.96
CA LYS A 105 -34.56 17.55 40.40
C LYS A 105 -33.90 18.65 41.25
N GLN A 106 -32.91 19.36 40.71
CA GLN A 106 -32.27 20.49 41.41
C GLN A 106 -33.11 21.78 41.36
N ASN A 107 -34.20 21.81 40.60
CA ASN A 107 -35.10 22.94 40.49
C ASN A 107 -34.41 24.23 40.01
N ASP A 108 -33.43 24.11 39.15
CA ASP A 108 -32.70 25.21 38.51
C ASP A 108 -33.24 25.46 37.09
N PRO A 109 -34.20 26.37 36.91
CA PRO A 109 -34.84 26.61 35.63
C PRO A 109 -33.90 27.26 34.60
N GLU A 110 -32.90 28.04 35.05
CA GLU A 110 -31.97 28.70 34.14
C GLU A 110 -30.98 27.67 33.55
N ALA A 111 -30.42 26.79 34.39
CA ALA A 111 -29.58 25.74 33.94
C ALA A 111 -30.31 24.76 33.00
N LEU A 112 -31.58 24.44 33.32
CA LEU A 112 -32.41 23.59 32.48
C LEU A 112 -32.72 24.21 31.11
N ASP A 113 -32.99 25.51 31.05
CA ASP A 113 -33.29 26.19 29.79
C ASP A 113 -32.04 26.36 28.94
N ALA A 114 -30.90 26.67 29.56
CA ALA A 114 -29.59 26.68 28.89
C ALA A 114 -29.24 25.28 28.31
N TYR A 115 -29.50 24.23 29.10
CA TYR A 115 -29.26 22.87 28.69
C TYR A 115 -30.17 22.41 27.54
N ARG A 116 -31.48 22.71 27.60
CA ARG A 116 -32.43 22.42 26.51
C ARG A 116 -32.04 23.09 25.20
N LYS A 117 -31.51 24.30 25.24
CA LYS A 117 -30.99 25.02 24.06
C LYS A 117 -29.73 24.36 23.49
N ALA A 118 -28.97 23.68 24.33
CA ALA A 118 -27.73 23.01 23.95
C ALA A 118 -27.89 21.50 23.71
N SER A 119 -29.09 20.92 23.94
CA SER A 119 -29.33 19.47 23.85
C SER A 119 -29.49 19.01 22.39
N PHE A 120 -29.13 17.76 22.15
CA PHE A 120 -29.40 17.06 20.90
C PHE A 120 -30.90 16.83 20.73
N SER A 121 -31.63 17.82 20.17
CA SER A 121 -33.03 17.65 19.82
C SER A 121 -33.22 16.61 18.71
N ASN A 122 -34.46 16.12 18.50
CA ASN A 122 -34.75 15.09 17.51
C ASN A 122 -34.23 15.43 16.11
N LEU A 123 -34.30 16.70 15.67
CA LEU A 123 -33.76 17.12 14.37
C LEU A 123 -32.23 17.11 14.36
N GLU A 124 -31.60 17.49 15.46
CA GLU A 124 -30.13 17.43 15.60
C GLU A 124 -29.62 16.01 15.62
N MET A 125 -30.34 15.05 16.20
CA MET A 125 -30.00 13.65 16.15
C MET A 125 -29.89 13.14 14.71
N TYR A 126 -30.82 13.47 13.83
CA TYR A 126 -30.73 13.10 12.40
C TYR A 126 -29.50 13.69 11.74
N TRP A 127 -29.22 14.97 11.97
CA TRP A 127 -28.04 15.63 11.43
C TRP A 127 -26.74 15.01 11.95
N ASN A 128 -26.68 14.65 13.21
CA ASN A 128 -25.51 13.99 13.82
C ASN A 128 -25.24 12.62 13.20
N VAL A 129 -26.30 11.84 12.94
CA VAL A 129 -26.18 10.56 12.22
C VAL A 129 -25.67 10.78 10.80
N VAL A 130 -26.21 11.75 10.07
CA VAL A 130 -25.75 12.09 8.71
C VAL A 130 -24.27 12.52 8.71
N LEU A 131 -23.87 13.39 9.63
CA LEU A 131 -22.48 13.81 9.77
C LEU A 131 -21.55 12.66 10.15
N GLY A 132 -22.01 11.76 11.02
CA GLY A 132 -21.28 10.53 11.36
C GLY A 132 -21.00 9.64 10.13
N PHE A 133 -22.00 9.48 9.26
CA PHE A 133 -21.85 8.79 7.98
C PHE A 133 -20.89 9.51 7.05
N PHE A 134 -21.02 10.81 6.91
CA PHE A 134 -20.14 11.60 6.06
C PHE A 134 -18.68 11.50 6.53
N MET A 135 -18.46 11.64 7.83
CA MET A 135 -17.11 11.53 8.41
C MET A 135 -16.50 10.14 8.22
N THR A 136 -17.26 9.06 8.47
CA THR A 136 -16.77 7.70 8.26
C THR A 136 -16.56 7.40 6.78
N GLY A 137 -17.38 7.95 5.89
CA GLY A 137 -17.21 7.91 4.44
C GLY A 137 -15.92 8.60 3.99
N ALA A 138 -15.67 9.81 4.47
CA ALA A 138 -14.45 10.56 4.17
C ALA A 138 -13.19 9.82 4.67
N ASN A 139 -13.22 9.32 5.92
CA ASN A 139 -12.14 8.51 6.46
C ASN A 139 -11.88 7.23 5.62
N THR A 140 -12.95 6.60 5.16
CA THR A 140 -12.87 5.44 4.26
C THR A 140 -12.20 5.80 2.95
N GLY A 141 -12.58 6.94 2.35
CA GLY A 141 -11.96 7.45 1.13
C GLY A 141 -10.46 7.67 1.28
N ILE A 142 -10.05 8.31 2.37
CA ILE A 142 -8.62 8.51 2.70
C ILE A 142 -7.89 7.16 2.79
N LYS A 143 -8.44 6.20 3.53
CA LYS A 143 -7.85 4.85 3.65
C LYS A 143 -7.73 4.13 2.31
N LEU A 144 -8.74 4.24 1.43
CA LEU A 144 -8.72 3.64 0.10
C LEU A 144 -7.62 4.26 -0.77
N ILE A 145 -7.45 5.58 -0.71
CA ILE A 145 -6.38 6.27 -1.45
C ILE A 145 -5.01 5.77 -1.00
N TYR A 146 -4.75 5.75 0.30
CA TYR A 146 -3.47 5.26 0.83
C TYR A 146 -3.25 3.77 0.53
N GLN A 147 -4.32 2.96 0.52
CA GLN A 147 -4.22 1.56 0.11
C GLN A 147 -3.91 1.42 -1.37
N SER A 148 -4.60 2.15 -2.24
CA SER A 148 -4.35 2.14 -3.68
C SER A 148 -2.89 2.50 -4.00
N MET A 149 -2.36 3.54 -3.35
CA MET A 149 -0.94 3.92 -3.48
C MET A 149 0.02 2.80 -3.01
N ARG A 150 -0.33 2.07 -1.97
CA ARG A 150 0.47 0.92 -1.50
C ARG A 150 0.44 -0.24 -2.49
N ASP A 151 -0.75 -0.54 -3.00
CA ASP A 151 -0.96 -1.64 -3.96
C ASP A 151 -0.22 -1.35 -5.28
N GLU A 152 -0.27 -0.11 -5.78
CA GLU A 152 0.46 0.34 -6.96
C GLU A 152 1.98 0.17 -6.80
N GLN A 153 2.54 0.62 -5.68
CA GLN A 153 3.97 0.46 -5.39
C GLN A 153 4.39 -1.01 -5.26
N GLN A 154 3.54 -1.87 -4.70
CA GLN A 154 3.81 -3.31 -4.64
C GLN A 154 3.80 -3.93 -6.04
N MET A 155 2.87 -3.54 -6.89
CA MET A 155 2.80 -4.01 -8.27
C MET A 155 4.03 -3.57 -9.07
N GLU A 156 4.50 -2.35 -8.89
CA GLU A 156 5.72 -1.84 -9.54
C GLU A 156 6.96 -2.62 -9.09
N GLU A 157 7.09 -2.86 -7.79
CA GLU A 157 8.20 -3.65 -7.25
C GLU A 157 8.17 -5.11 -7.74
N LEU A 158 7.00 -5.75 -7.79
CA LEU A 158 6.85 -7.10 -8.35
C LEU A 158 7.22 -7.13 -9.83
N LYS A 159 6.79 -6.11 -10.59
CA LYS A 159 7.14 -6.00 -12.01
C LYS A 159 8.65 -5.86 -12.21
N ARG A 160 9.31 -5.06 -11.37
CA ARG A 160 10.77 -4.92 -11.38
C ARG A 160 11.47 -6.25 -11.08
N GLN A 161 11.01 -6.97 -10.05
CA GLN A 161 11.59 -8.28 -9.69
C GLN A 161 11.39 -9.33 -10.80
N ASN A 162 10.23 -9.33 -11.45
CA ASN A 162 9.99 -10.22 -12.60
C ASN A 162 10.93 -9.91 -13.76
N LEU A 163 11.14 -8.62 -14.09
CA LEU A 163 12.08 -8.23 -15.14
C LEU A 163 13.52 -8.60 -14.79
N GLU A 164 13.94 -8.43 -13.54
CA GLU A 164 15.26 -8.86 -13.08
C GLU A 164 15.43 -10.38 -13.20
N ALA A 165 14.42 -11.15 -12.77
CA ALA A 165 14.44 -12.61 -12.90
C ALA A 165 14.47 -13.07 -14.37
N GLU A 166 13.72 -12.39 -15.25
CA GLU A 166 13.73 -12.67 -16.69
C GLU A 166 15.10 -12.35 -17.31
N MET A 167 15.69 -11.22 -16.93
CA MET A 167 17.05 -10.85 -17.36
C MET A 167 18.10 -11.86 -16.88
N ASP A 168 18.00 -12.33 -15.64
CA ASP A 168 18.91 -13.35 -15.11
C ASP A 168 18.69 -14.70 -15.81
N TYR A 169 17.45 -15.09 -16.07
CA TYR A 169 17.14 -16.27 -16.86
C TYR A 169 17.76 -16.21 -18.27
N LEU A 170 17.64 -15.06 -18.95
CA LEU A 170 18.28 -14.85 -20.25
C LEU A 170 19.81 -14.95 -20.19
N LYS A 171 20.43 -14.39 -19.14
CA LYS A 171 21.89 -14.54 -18.93
C LYS A 171 22.30 -16.00 -18.70
N TYR A 172 21.49 -16.79 -18.00
CA TYR A 172 21.78 -18.23 -17.77
C TYR A 172 21.59 -19.09 -19.03
N GLN A 173 20.80 -18.65 -20.02
CA GLN A 173 20.73 -19.35 -21.31
C GLN A 173 22.09 -19.35 -22.06
N ILE A 174 22.94 -18.37 -21.79
CA ILE A 174 24.34 -18.37 -22.21
C ILE A 174 25.08 -19.12 -21.12
N ASN A 175 25.49 -20.36 -21.36
CA ASN A 175 26.32 -21.10 -20.40
C ASN A 175 27.71 -20.42 -20.24
N PRO A 176 27.93 -19.54 -19.25
CA PRO A 176 29.17 -18.77 -19.16
C PRO A 176 30.40 -19.66 -18.99
N HIS A 177 30.22 -20.75 -18.27
CA HIS A 177 31.28 -21.71 -18.02
C HIS A 177 31.75 -22.42 -19.31
N PHE A 178 30.82 -22.74 -20.23
CA PHE A 178 31.18 -23.28 -21.54
C PHE A 178 32.04 -22.29 -22.34
N PHE A 179 31.59 -21.04 -22.43
CA PHE A 179 32.31 -20.01 -23.19
C PHE A 179 33.68 -19.71 -22.60
N MET A 180 33.80 -19.58 -21.27
CA MET A 180 35.10 -19.34 -20.62
C MET A 180 36.05 -20.48 -20.85
N ASN A 181 35.61 -21.73 -20.73
CA ASN A 181 36.46 -22.92 -20.98
C ASN A 181 36.87 -23.00 -22.45
N THR A 182 35.95 -22.73 -23.37
CA THR A 182 36.27 -22.74 -24.81
C THR A 182 37.32 -21.67 -25.16
N LEU A 183 37.17 -20.45 -24.62
CA LEU A 183 38.17 -19.38 -24.79
C LEU A 183 39.53 -19.76 -24.22
N ASN A 184 39.59 -20.40 -23.03
CA ASN A 184 40.84 -20.87 -22.44
C ASN A 184 41.50 -21.94 -23.31
N ASN A 185 40.72 -22.85 -23.90
CA ASN A 185 41.23 -23.86 -24.81
C ASN A 185 41.74 -23.26 -26.13
N ILE A 186 41.00 -22.30 -26.69
CA ILE A 186 41.46 -21.54 -27.88
C ILE A 186 42.76 -20.81 -27.58
N HIS A 187 42.91 -20.19 -26.42
CA HIS A 187 44.13 -19.51 -26.00
C HIS A 187 45.31 -20.50 -25.97
N ALA A 188 45.12 -21.70 -25.39
CA ALA A 188 46.17 -22.72 -25.36
C ALA A 188 46.54 -23.23 -26.77
N LEU A 189 45.58 -23.26 -27.71
CA LEU A 189 45.81 -23.66 -29.10
C LEU A 189 46.61 -22.62 -29.91
N ILE A 190 46.66 -21.38 -29.54
CA ILE A 190 47.35 -20.33 -30.30
C ILE A 190 48.82 -20.66 -30.49
N ASP A 191 49.47 -21.23 -29.45
CA ASP A 191 50.87 -21.58 -29.46
C ASP A 191 51.14 -22.93 -30.14
N ILE A 192 50.11 -23.79 -30.34
CA ILE A 192 50.21 -25.13 -30.89
C ILE A 192 49.83 -25.16 -32.38
N ASP A 193 48.66 -24.60 -32.71
CA ASP A 193 48.10 -24.53 -34.06
C ASP A 193 47.28 -23.24 -34.20
N THR A 194 47.94 -22.19 -34.67
CA THR A 194 47.35 -20.85 -34.81
C THR A 194 46.17 -20.81 -35.82
N GLU A 195 46.22 -21.62 -36.89
CA GLU A 195 45.14 -21.67 -37.88
C GLU A 195 43.89 -22.37 -37.30
N TYR A 196 44.09 -23.46 -36.54
CA TYR A 196 43.00 -24.13 -35.85
C TYR A 196 42.38 -23.22 -34.77
N ALA A 197 43.17 -22.48 -34.01
CA ALA A 197 42.73 -21.51 -33.03
C ALA A 197 41.86 -20.40 -33.67
N LYS A 198 42.26 -19.84 -34.84
CA LYS A 198 41.47 -18.86 -35.59
C LYS A 198 40.11 -19.40 -36.02
N ASN A 199 40.09 -20.63 -36.54
CA ASN A 199 38.85 -21.30 -36.93
C ASN A 199 37.92 -21.51 -35.72
N ALA A 200 38.47 -21.93 -34.60
CA ALA A 200 37.70 -22.09 -33.34
C ALA A 200 37.08 -20.78 -32.86
N VAL A 201 37.76 -19.63 -32.99
CA VAL A 201 37.17 -18.30 -32.67
C VAL A 201 35.98 -18.00 -33.60
N ILE A 202 36.10 -18.34 -34.88
CA ILE A 202 35.00 -18.11 -35.86
C ILE A 202 33.77 -18.96 -35.50
N GLU A 203 33.99 -20.24 -35.17
CA GLU A 203 32.91 -21.15 -34.78
C GLU A 203 32.27 -20.73 -33.46
N LEU A 204 33.05 -20.30 -32.46
CA LEU A 204 32.55 -19.75 -31.21
C LEU A 204 31.70 -18.50 -31.45
N SER A 205 32.15 -17.61 -32.33
CA SER A 205 31.39 -16.37 -32.70
C SER A 205 30.07 -16.70 -33.39
N LYS A 206 30.03 -17.72 -34.28
CA LYS A 206 28.77 -18.16 -34.91
C LYS A 206 27.82 -18.74 -33.86
N MET A 207 28.30 -19.52 -32.95
CA MET A 207 27.48 -20.11 -31.88
C MET A 207 26.96 -19.08 -30.91
N MET A 208 27.77 -18.08 -30.52
CA MET A 208 27.31 -16.96 -29.70
C MET A 208 26.20 -16.16 -30.40
N ARG A 209 26.36 -15.91 -31.69
CA ARG A 209 25.32 -15.19 -32.48
C ARG A 209 24.01 -15.95 -32.49
N TYR A 210 24.06 -17.27 -32.70
CA TYR A 210 22.88 -18.11 -32.67
C TYR A 210 22.16 -18.03 -31.29
N VAL A 211 22.87 -18.21 -30.19
CA VAL A 211 22.32 -18.19 -28.83
C VAL A 211 21.75 -16.80 -28.48
N LEU A 212 22.42 -15.72 -28.89
CA LEU A 212 22.02 -14.36 -28.51
C LEU A 212 20.86 -13.81 -29.36
N TYR A 213 20.75 -14.21 -30.62
CA TYR A 213 19.85 -13.54 -31.57
C TYR A 213 18.85 -14.48 -32.27
N GLU A 214 19.13 -15.77 -32.37
CA GLU A 214 18.33 -16.71 -33.17
C GLU A 214 17.53 -17.68 -32.29
N SER A 215 18.09 -18.18 -31.19
CA SER A 215 17.49 -19.23 -30.34
C SER A 215 16.19 -18.81 -29.62
N GLY A 216 15.90 -17.51 -29.53
CA GLY A 216 14.71 -16.98 -28.89
C GLY A 216 13.47 -16.84 -29.79
N HIS A 217 13.55 -17.21 -31.07
CA HIS A 217 12.41 -17.14 -31.97
C HIS A 217 11.51 -18.37 -31.84
N GLU A 218 10.17 -18.18 -31.90
CA GLU A 218 9.19 -19.28 -31.79
C GLU A 218 9.34 -20.35 -32.88
N ILE A 219 9.87 -19.99 -34.04
CA ILE A 219 10.08 -20.90 -35.18
C ILE A 219 11.48 -20.66 -35.71
N ILE A 220 12.31 -21.71 -35.68
CA ILE A 220 13.67 -21.71 -36.19
C ILE A 220 13.78 -22.79 -37.29
N SER A 221 14.59 -22.52 -38.31
CA SER A 221 14.89 -23.52 -39.33
C SER A 221 15.68 -24.67 -38.77
N LEU A 222 15.22 -25.91 -38.99
CA LEU A 222 15.92 -27.15 -38.58
C LEU A 222 17.39 -27.17 -39.04
N ASN A 223 17.68 -26.61 -40.21
CA ASN A 223 19.04 -26.55 -40.73
C ASN A 223 19.98 -25.67 -39.89
N ARG A 224 19.41 -24.60 -39.27
CA ARG A 224 20.13 -23.71 -38.37
C ARG A 224 20.43 -24.41 -37.01
N ASP A 225 19.48 -25.18 -36.51
CA ASP A 225 19.68 -25.98 -35.30
C ASP A 225 20.72 -27.04 -35.50
N ILE A 226 20.69 -27.77 -36.63
CA ILE A 226 21.70 -28.78 -36.96
C ILE A 226 23.07 -28.12 -37.05
N GLN A 227 23.19 -26.97 -37.69
CA GLN A 227 24.46 -26.26 -37.83
C GLN A 227 25.00 -25.80 -36.46
N PHE A 228 24.12 -25.34 -35.55
CA PHE A 228 24.49 -25.00 -34.18
C PHE A 228 25.06 -26.23 -33.44
N VAL A 229 24.37 -27.35 -33.51
CA VAL A 229 24.83 -28.61 -32.89
C VAL A 229 26.18 -29.05 -33.45
N GLN A 230 26.39 -28.96 -34.77
CA GLN A 230 27.66 -29.30 -35.41
C GLN A 230 28.81 -28.39 -34.91
N ASN A 231 28.57 -27.08 -34.84
CA ASN A 231 29.54 -26.11 -34.31
C ASN A 231 29.86 -26.39 -32.83
N TYR A 232 28.83 -26.72 -32.03
CA TYR A 232 28.97 -27.08 -30.63
C TYR A 232 29.87 -28.35 -30.46
N ILE A 233 29.60 -29.41 -31.22
CA ILE A 233 30.42 -30.63 -31.20
C ILE A 233 31.84 -30.33 -31.63
N GLY A 234 32.02 -29.50 -32.67
CA GLY A 234 33.35 -29.09 -33.13
C GLY A 234 34.17 -28.40 -32.04
N LEU A 235 33.56 -27.46 -31.30
CA LEU A 235 34.19 -26.77 -30.18
C LEU A 235 34.43 -27.71 -28.98
N MET A 236 33.53 -28.67 -28.72
CA MET A 236 33.71 -29.68 -27.67
C MET A 236 34.87 -30.61 -27.95
N ARG A 237 35.14 -30.96 -29.20
CA ARG A 237 36.31 -31.77 -29.60
C ARG A 237 37.64 -31.12 -29.23
N ILE A 238 37.72 -29.79 -29.27
CA ILE A 238 38.91 -29.07 -28.80
C ILE A 238 39.19 -29.35 -27.32
N ARG A 239 38.14 -29.61 -26.54
CA ARG A 239 38.24 -29.87 -25.12
C ARG A 239 38.64 -31.33 -24.78
N TYR A 240 38.26 -32.26 -25.62
CA TYR A 240 38.39 -33.70 -25.33
C TYR A 240 39.23 -34.41 -26.43
N THR A 241 40.43 -33.91 -26.70
CA THR A 241 41.30 -34.38 -27.80
C THR A 241 41.69 -35.84 -27.69
N ASP A 242 41.50 -36.51 -26.54
CA ASP A 242 41.95 -37.90 -26.33
C ASP A 242 40.90 -38.86 -25.76
N ALA A 243 39.62 -38.49 -25.71
CA ALA A 243 38.63 -39.27 -24.94
C ALA A 243 37.38 -39.72 -25.71
N VAL A 244 37.30 -39.55 -27.02
CA VAL A 244 36.13 -39.99 -27.82
C VAL A 244 36.62 -40.63 -29.11
N ASP A 245 36.87 -41.91 -29.04
CA ASP A 245 36.80 -42.84 -30.18
C ASP A 245 35.35 -43.32 -30.35
#